data_b091c81535d0d0a415abb1dffa21fb8d
#
_entry.id   b091c81535d0d0a415abb1dffa21fb8d
#
_cell.length_a   1.000
_cell.length_b   1.000
_cell.length_c   1.000
_cell.angle_alpha   90.00
_cell.angle_beta   90.00
_cell.angle_gamma   90.00
#
_symmetry.space_group_name_H-M   'P 1'
#
loop_
_entity.id
_entity.type
_entity.pdbx_description
1 polymer ?
#
loop_
_entity_poly.entity_id
_entity_poly.type
_entity_poly.pdbx_seq_one_letter_code
_entity_poly.pdbx_strand_id
1 'polypeptide(L)'
;TTQTPVSARLQPQHAGAPATLVALAAPLRGAGAGPEAGEPLAQFVLVPETPPHAGATVSVCSALYGLTPAEAALLPLLLQGMTPREMADNRQVKMPTVRSQLASLYAKTGTRGQAELAQRVLRVAALVA
;
A
#
# COMPACT_ATOMS: atom_id res chain seq x y z
N THR A 1 -1.05 5.12 17.87
CA THR A 1 0.21 5.09 17.11
C THR A 1 -0.06 5.17 15.64
N THR A 2 0.42 6.19 15.04
CA THR A 2 0.27 6.42 13.61
C THR A 2 1.15 5.44 12.85
N GLN A 3 0.53 4.63 12.01
CA GLN A 3 1.26 3.66 11.20
C GLN A 3 1.45 4.21 9.79
N THR A 4 2.17 5.30 9.71
CA THR A 4 2.49 5.93 8.44
C THR A 4 3.83 5.41 7.92
N PRO A 5 3.94 5.13 6.61
CA PRO A 5 5.24 4.79 6.04
C PRO A 5 6.22 5.93 6.20
N VAL A 6 7.47 5.56 6.44
CA VAL A 6 8.59 6.49 6.51
C VAL A 6 9.47 6.22 5.31
N SER A 7 9.97 7.27 4.65
CA SER A 7 10.82 7.11 3.49
C SER A 7 12.24 7.63 3.74
N ALA A 8 13.20 7.00 3.10
CA ALA A 8 14.59 7.44 3.08
C ALA A 8 15.19 7.13 1.71
N ARG A 9 16.09 7.98 1.24
CA ARG A 9 16.77 7.78 -0.03
C ARG A 9 18.09 7.09 0.19
N LEU A 10 18.34 6.06 -0.60
CA LEU A 10 19.56 5.28 -0.54
C LEU A 10 20.34 5.44 -1.84
N GLN A 11 21.66 5.64 -1.72
CA GLN A 11 22.54 5.72 -2.88
C GLN A 11 23.15 4.35 -3.15
N PRO A 12 23.06 3.86 -4.41
CA PRO A 12 23.72 2.60 -4.73
C PRO A 12 25.23 2.75 -4.74
N GLN A 13 25.91 1.69 -4.33
CA GLN A 13 27.36 1.67 -4.26
C GLN A 13 28.02 0.85 -5.36
N HIS A 14 27.21 0.34 -6.29
CA HIS A 14 27.71 -0.53 -7.35
C HIS A 14 27.45 0.10 -8.71
N ALA A 15 28.41 -0.02 -9.63
CA ALA A 15 28.23 0.37 -10.99
C ALA A 15 27.12 -0.46 -11.65
N GLY A 16 26.23 0.19 -12.40
CA GLY A 16 25.10 -0.47 -13.05
C GLY A 16 23.84 -0.57 -12.20
N ALA A 17 23.91 -0.19 -10.93
CA ALA A 17 22.72 -0.13 -10.08
C ALA A 17 21.89 1.12 -10.41
N PRO A 18 20.57 1.11 -10.08
CA PRO A 18 19.77 2.32 -10.21
C PRO A 18 20.40 3.49 -9.47
N ALA A 19 20.27 4.69 -10.00
CA ALA A 19 20.92 5.87 -9.45
C ALA A 19 20.45 6.18 -8.03
N THR A 20 19.19 5.93 -7.73
CA THR A 20 18.62 6.20 -6.41
C THR A 20 17.53 5.19 -6.09
N LEU A 21 17.52 4.75 -4.85
CA LEU A 21 16.47 3.90 -4.30
C LEU A 21 15.79 4.62 -3.15
N VAL A 22 14.51 4.37 -2.99
CA VAL A 22 13.74 4.87 -1.84
C VAL A 22 13.37 3.68 -0.96
N ALA A 23 13.69 3.79 0.32
CA ALA A 23 13.27 2.80 1.30
C ALA A 23 12.01 3.29 2.00
N LEU A 24 10.99 2.47 2.01
CA LEU A 24 9.75 2.74 2.72
C LEU A 24 9.62 1.75 3.86
N ALA A 25 9.25 2.24 5.02
CA ALA A 25 9.06 1.41 6.20
C ALA A 25 7.67 1.63 6.77
N ALA A 26 7.02 0.54 7.16
CA ALA A 26 5.73 0.57 7.84
C ALA A 26 5.68 -0.55 8.86
N PRO A 27 4.92 -0.37 9.95
CA PRO A 27 4.73 -1.45 10.92
C PRO A 27 4.15 -2.70 10.26
N LEU A 28 4.71 -3.86 10.60
CA LEU A 28 4.22 -5.13 10.09
C LEU A 28 3.02 -5.55 10.93
N ARG A 29 1.86 -5.71 10.27
CA ARG A 29 0.62 -6.10 10.94
C ARG A 29 0.37 -7.59 10.81
N GLY A 30 -0.29 -8.15 11.83
CA GLY A 30 -0.72 -9.54 11.79
C GLY A 30 0.39 -10.55 11.92
N ALA A 31 1.59 -10.14 12.25
CA ALA A 31 2.73 -11.03 12.38
C ALA A 31 2.85 -11.68 13.76
N GLY A 32 1.80 -11.64 14.56
CA GLY A 32 1.83 -12.22 15.89
C GLY A 32 2.70 -11.47 16.88
N ALA A 33 3.14 -10.28 16.55
CA ALA A 33 3.88 -9.43 17.45
C ALA A 33 2.92 -8.86 18.50
N GLY A 34 2.79 -9.55 19.60
CA GLY A 34 2.03 -9.05 20.73
C GLY A 34 2.82 -8.03 21.53
N PRO A 35 2.17 -7.38 22.50
CA PRO A 35 2.86 -6.43 23.39
C PRO A 35 4.07 -7.02 24.10
N GLU A 36 4.06 -8.32 24.27
CA GLU A 36 5.14 -9.03 24.95
C GLU A 36 6.41 -9.13 24.09
N ALA A 37 6.26 -9.02 22.79
CA ALA A 37 7.38 -9.07 21.87
C ALA A 37 8.13 -7.73 21.77
N GLY A 38 7.65 -6.71 22.46
CA GLY A 38 8.23 -5.39 22.40
C GLY A 38 7.76 -4.61 21.19
N GLU A 39 8.69 -4.05 20.44
CA GLU A 39 8.33 -3.20 19.31
C GLU A 39 7.78 -3.99 18.13
N PRO A 40 6.81 -3.44 17.40
CA PRO A 40 6.31 -4.10 16.19
C PRO A 40 7.42 -4.17 15.15
N LEU A 41 7.46 -5.28 14.42
CA LEU A 41 8.40 -5.44 13.32
C LEU A 41 8.08 -4.44 12.22
N ALA A 42 9.10 -3.90 11.60
CA ALA A 42 8.96 -2.99 10.48
C ALA A 42 9.21 -3.73 9.18
N GLN A 43 8.40 -3.42 8.18
CA GLN A 43 8.60 -3.90 6.82
C GLN A 43 9.27 -2.81 6.00
N PHE A 44 10.34 -3.16 5.29
CA PHE A 44 11.04 -2.24 4.42
C PHE A 44 10.83 -2.64 2.97
N VAL A 45 10.53 -1.66 2.15
CA VAL A 45 10.37 -1.84 0.71
C VAL A 45 11.34 -0.90 0.01
N LEU A 46 12.19 -1.45 -0.83
CA LEU A 46 13.14 -0.68 -1.63
C LEU A 46 12.58 -0.55 -3.04
N VAL A 47 12.41 0.67 -3.50
CA VAL A 47 11.89 0.94 -4.84
C VAL A 47 12.82 1.88 -5.59
N PRO A 48 12.99 1.68 -6.90
CA PRO A 48 13.74 2.64 -7.71
C PRO A 48 13.04 3.99 -7.70
N GLU A 49 13.81 5.07 -7.64
CA GLU A 49 13.24 6.40 -7.75
C GLU A 49 12.93 6.67 -9.22
N THR A 50 11.67 6.54 -9.58
CA THR A 50 11.17 6.79 -10.93
C THR A 50 10.15 7.90 -10.89
N PRO A 51 9.85 8.53 -12.04
CA PRO A 51 8.76 9.50 -12.07
C PRO A 51 7.47 8.90 -11.53
N PRO A 52 6.73 9.64 -10.72
CA PRO A 52 5.52 9.10 -10.11
C PRO A 52 4.45 8.81 -11.15
N HIS A 53 3.88 7.64 -11.07
CA HIS A 53 2.70 7.27 -11.82
C HIS A 53 1.85 6.31 -10.98
N ALA A 54 0.59 6.17 -11.36
CA ALA A 54 -0.36 5.36 -10.56
C ALA A 54 0.13 3.93 -10.33
N GLY A 55 0.78 3.33 -11.33
CA GLY A 55 1.32 1.99 -11.21
C GLY A 55 2.38 1.86 -10.13
N ALA A 56 3.23 2.87 -9.96
CA ALA A 56 4.26 2.86 -8.93
C ALA A 56 3.63 2.86 -7.53
N THR A 57 2.62 3.69 -7.31
CA THR A 57 1.91 3.76 -6.04
C THR A 57 1.26 2.42 -5.70
N VAL A 58 0.59 1.81 -6.66
CA VAL A 58 -0.06 0.50 -6.48
C VAL A 58 0.96 -0.58 -6.15
N SER A 59 2.08 -0.60 -6.86
CA SER A 59 3.15 -1.58 -6.62
C SER A 59 3.73 -1.44 -5.22
N VAL A 60 3.99 -0.22 -4.78
CA VAL A 60 4.52 0.04 -3.44
C VAL A 60 3.53 -0.38 -2.37
N CYS A 61 2.26 -0.03 -2.51
CA CYS A 61 1.23 -0.44 -1.57
C CYS A 61 1.09 -1.96 -1.52
N SER A 62 1.12 -2.64 -2.67
CA SER A 62 1.05 -4.10 -2.72
C SER A 62 2.18 -4.75 -1.93
N ALA A 63 3.41 -4.27 -2.11
CA ALA A 63 4.55 -4.80 -1.41
C ALA A 63 4.51 -4.45 0.08
N LEU A 64 4.14 -3.20 0.40
CA LEU A 64 4.16 -2.70 1.76
C LEU A 64 3.12 -3.37 2.66
N TYR A 65 1.93 -3.63 2.13
CA TYR A 65 0.81 -4.18 2.89
C TYR A 65 0.50 -5.64 2.57
N GLY A 66 1.24 -6.26 1.66
CA GLY A 66 1.02 -7.65 1.28
C GLY A 66 -0.31 -7.88 0.58
N LEU A 67 -0.64 -7.03 -0.38
CA LEU A 67 -1.91 -7.11 -1.08
C LEU A 67 -1.90 -8.19 -2.15
N THR A 68 -3.04 -8.84 -2.33
CA THR A 68 -3.25 -9.74 -3.48
C THR A 68 -3.44 -8.91 -4.75
N PRO A 69 -3.25 -9.49 -5.95
CA PRO A 69 -3.53 -8.77 -7.19
C PRO A 69 -4.94 -8.22 -7.28
N ALA A 70 -5.92 -8.95 -6.77
CA ALA A 70 -7.32 -8.49 -6.77
C ALA A 70 -7.51 -7.29 -5.84
N GLU A 71 -6.89 -7.32 -4.67
CA GLU A 71 -6.92 -6.19 -3.74
C GLU A 71 -6.22 -4.98 -4.32
N ALA A 72 -5.03 -5.17 -4.87
CA ALA A 72 -4.26 -4.09 -5.50
C ALA A 72 -5.02 -3.43 -6.65
N ALA A 73 -5.79 -4.22 -7.40
CA ALA A 73 -6.56 -3.71 -8.53
C ALA A 73 -7.67 -2.74 -8.11
N LEU A 74 -8.09 -2.78 -6.85
CA LEU A 74 -9.10 -1.84 -6.34
C LEU A 74 -8.50 -0.46 -6.03
N LEU A 75 -7.20 -0.36 -5.81
CA LEU A 75 -6.59 0.91 -5.41
C LEU A 75 -6.77 2.02 -6.44
N PRO A 76 -6.53 1.81 -7.74
CA PRO A 76 -6.77 2.87 -8.72
C PRO A 76 -8.23 3.31 -8.76
N LEU A 77 -9.16 2.38 -8.63
CA LEU A 77 -10.59 2.68 -8.63
C LEU A 77 -10.98 3.49 -7.40
N LEU A 78 -10.40 3.14 -6.26
CA LEU A 78 -10.57 3.88 -5.02
C LEU A 78 -10.11 5.32 -5.16
N LEU A 79 -8.93 5.54 -5.76
CA LEU A 79 -8.38 6.87 -5.96
C LEU A 79 -9.18 7.70 -6.95
N GLN A 80 -9.93 7.05 -7.84
CA GLN A 80 -10.86 7.71 -8.75
C GLN A 80 -12.18 8.06 -8.07
N GLY A 81 -12.36 7.70 -6.81
CA GLY A 81 -13.56 7.98 -6.06
C GLY A 81 -14.74 7.06 -6.36
N MET A 82 -14.48 5.89 -6.92
CA MET A 82 -15.55 4.93 -7.21
C MET A 82 -16.18 4.37 -5.94
N THR A 83 -17.50 4.20 -5.99
CA THR A 83 -18.23 3.46 -4.96
C THR A 83 -17.96 1.96 -5.11
N PRO A 84 -18.21 1.14 -4.06
CA PRO A 84 -18.07 -0.30 -4.19
C PRO A 84 -18.90 -0.89 -5.34
N ARG A 85 -20.08 -0.34 -5.60
CA ARG A 85 -20.92 -0.78 -6.71
C ARG A 85 -20.26 -0.49 -8.06
N GLU A 86 -19.71 0.71 -8.20
CA GLU A 86 -18.98 1.07 -9.41
C GLU A 86 -17.74 0.21 -9.62
N MET A 87 -17.04 -0.13 -8.52
CA MET A 87 -15.91 -1.06 -8.56
C MET A 87 -16.34 -2.44 -9.04
N ALA A 88 -17.47 -2.94 -8.53
CA ALA A 88 -18.01 -4.23 -8.95
C ALA A 88 -18.33 -4.24 -10.44
N ASP A 89 -18.98 -3.20 -10.93
CA ASP A 89 -19.30 -3.06 -12.34
C ASP A 89 -18.04 -2.95 -13.20
N ASN A 90 -17.08 -2.14 -12.79
CA ASN A 90 -15.82 -1.95 -13.49
C ASN A 90 -15.02 -3.25 -13.62
N ARG A 91 -14.98 -4.02 -12.54
CA ARG A 91 -14.24 -5.26 -12.51
C ARG A 91 -15.02 -6.47 -12.96
N GLN A 92 -16.31 -6.29 -13.28
CA GLN A 92 -17.21 -7.37 -13.68
C GLN A 92 -17.26 -8.50 -12.65
N VAL A 93 -17.36 -8.13 -11.39
CA VAL A 93 -17.50 -9.07 -10.27
C VAL A 93 -18.73 -8.70 -9.45
N LYS A 94 -19.16 -9.61 -8.59
CA LYS A 94 -20.32 -9.39 -7.73
C LYS A 94 -19.98 -8.50 -6.53
N MET A 95 -20.99 -7.81 -6.03
CA MET A 95 -20.83 -6.95 -4.84
C MET A 95 -20.23 -7.66 -3.63
N PRO A 96 -20.65 -8.89 -3.27
CA PRO A 96 -20.01 -9.58 -2.14
C PRO A 96 -18.52 -9.78 -2.32
N THR A 97 -18.06 -10.00 -3.55
CA THR A 97 -16.64 -10.12 -3.86
C THR A 97 -15.90 -8.83 -3.57
N VAL A 98 -16.42 -7.70 -4.04
CA VAL A 98 -15.82 -6.39 -3.78
C VAL A 98 -15.81 -6.08 -2.29
N ARG A 99 -16.90 -6.33 -1.59
CA ARG A 99 -16.97 -6.11 -0.15
C ARG A 99 -15.95 -6.92 0.61
N SER A 100 -15.77 -8.18 0.23
CA SER A 100 -14.77 -9.05 0.85
C SER A 100 -13.36 -8.54 0.59
N GLN A 101 -13.07 -8.12 -0.63
CA GLN A 101 -11.77 -7.57 -0.98
C GLN A 101 -11.48 -6.24 -0.27
N LEU A 102 -12.49 -5.37 -0.16
CA LEU A 102 -12.34 -4.12 0.58
C LEU A 102 -12.12 -4.37 2.07
N ALA A 103 -12.85 -5.32 2.66
CA ALA A 103 -12.66 -5.69 4.06
C ALA A 103 -11.23 -6.16 4.32
N SER A 104 -10.69 -6.98 3.42
CA SER A 104 -9.30 -7.43 3.49
C SER A 104 -8.32 -6.27 3.35
N LEU A 105 -8.56 -5.36 2.41
CA LEU A 105 -7.75 -4.14 2.26
C LEU A 105 -7.73 -3.31 3.54
N TYR A 106 -8.88 -3.08 4.14
CA TYR A 106 -8.96 -2.31 5.39
C TYR A 106 -8.17 -3.00 6.50
N ALA A 107 -8.29 -4.31 6.62
CA ALA A 107 -7.55 -5.07 7.63
C ALA A 107 -6.04 -4.98 7.40
N LYS A 108 -5.59 -5.14 6.17
CA LYS A 108 -4.15 -5.14 5.84
C LYS A 108 -3.52 -3.75 5.98
N THR A 109 -4.26 -2.71 5.68
CA THR A 109 -3.77 -1.33 5.76
C THR A 109 -4.04 -0.67 7.10
N GLY A 110 -4.81 -1.32 7.97
CA GLY A 110 -5.17 -0.76 9.26
C GLY A 110 -6.11 0.41 9.16
N THR A 111 -6.96 0.43 8.17
CA THR A 111 -7.95 1.49 7.96
C THR A 111 -9.35 0.97 8.24
N ARG A 112 -10.28 1.89 8.45
CA ARG A 112 -11.65 1.56 8.84
C ARG A 112 -12.68 1.71 7.73
N GLY A 113 -12.28 2.33 6.63
CA GLY A 113 -13.21 2.58 5.54
C GLY A 113 -12.52 3.20 4.35
N GLN A 114 -13.31 3.47 3.33
CA GLN A 114 -12.81 3.91 2.03
C GLN A 114 -12.06 5.24 2.09
N ALA A 115 -12.57 6.20 2.83
CA ALA A 115 -11.94 7.52 2.93
C ALA A 115 -10.57 7.43 3.61
N GLU A 116 -10.49 6.68 4.70
CA GLU A 116 -9.23 6.51 5.43
C GLU A 116 -8.22 5.73 4.60
N LEU A 117 -8.66 4.72 3.87
CA LEU A 117 -7.81 3.97 2.96
C LEU A 117 -7.28 4.87 1.84
N ALA A 118 -8.13 5.70 1.25
CA ALA A 118 -7.71 6.64 0.22
C ALA A 118 -6.63 7.60 0.74
N GLN A 119 -6.81 8.13 1.94
CA GLN A 119 -5.80 9.00 2.57
C GLN A 119 -4.48 8.27 2.77
N ARG A 120 -4.53 7.01 3.20
CA ARG A 120 -3.34 6.19 3.41
C ARG A 120 -2.58 5.98 2.11
N VAL A 121 -3.29 5.65 1.04
CA VAL A 121 -2.71 5.45 -0.29
C VAL A 121 -2.12 6.75 -0.83
N LEU A 122 -2.80 7.88 -0.63
CA LEU A 122 -2.28 9.17 -1.06
C LEU A 122 -1.00 9.57 -0.33
N ARG A 123 -0.86 9.20 0.93
CA ARG A 123 0.39 9.42 1.66
C ARG A 123 1.54 8.63 1.05
N VAL A 124 1.29 7.38 0.68
CA VAL A 124 2.29 6.56 -0.01
C VAL A 124 2.65 7.19 -1.35
N ALA A 125 1.65 7.64 -2.10
CA ALA A 125 1.87 8.32 -3.37
C ALA A 125 2.79 9.55 -3.21
N ALA A 126 2.57 10.33 -2.16
CA ALA A 126 3.40 11.51 -1.89
C ALA A 126 4.84 11.14 -1.56
N LEU A 127 5.07 9.98 -0.94
CA LEU A 127 6.41 9.51 -0.59
C LEU A 127 7.19 8.99 -1.80
N VAL A 128 6.50 8.50 -2.83
CA VAL A 128 7.15 7.96 -4.04
C VAL A 128 7.11 8.94 -5.21
N ALA A 129 6.52 10.08 -5.00
CA ALA A 129 6.45 11.15 -6.02
C ALA A 129 7.78 11.87 -6.21
#